data_a08ec2fea8fbfc509d2e86b0e145ce41
#
_entry.id   a08ec2fea8fbfc509d2e86b0e145ce41
#
_cell.length_a   1.000
_cell.length_b   1.000
_cell.length_c   1.000
_cell.angle_alpha   90.00
_cell.angle_beta   90.00
_cell.angle_gamma   90.00
#
_symmetry.space_group_name_H-M   'P 1'
#
loop_
_entity.id
_entity.type
_entity.pdbx_description
1 polymer ?
#
loop_
_entity_poly.entity_id
_entity_poly.type
_entity_poly.pdbx_seq_one_letter_code
_entity_poly.pdbx_strand_id
1 'polypeptide(L)'
;MEVKIFKSGLLQTNTYLVIKENNCIVIDPAFAYDKITQYIDKHKLRLLGVLLTHGHFDHIADASEVSQRYNCKIYMSKKDLDMVFDSRLNGSKKYLRKDITIPKAQIAAFDREIIMRLDNFLVDIMFTPGHSRGSCCFRIGNEVFTGDTLFEDGFGRIDLYGGSQEDLDKSLKYIFSLNNDTIVFPGHGDDTTIGEERKRYI
;
A
#
# COMPACT_ATOMS: atom_id res chain seq x y z
N MET A 1 -2.44 18.46 3.14
CA MET A 1 -1.67 17.21 3.19
C MET A 1 -0.70 17.22 2.03
N GLU A 2 0.51 16.71 2.22
CA GLU A 2 1.52 16.61 1.16
C GLU A 2 1.83 15.13 0.92
N VAL A 3 1.96 14.73 -0.34
CA VAL A 3 2.33 13.37 -0.72
C VAL A 3 3.64 13.40 -1.49
N LYS A 4 4.64 12.66 -1.03
CA LYS A 4 5.90 12.40 -1.76
C LYS A 4 5.91 10.99 -2.29
N ILE A 5 6.31 10.83 -3.54
CA ILE A 5 6.36 9.55 -4.25
C ILE A 5 7.82 9.17 -4.49
N PHE A 6 8.18 7.96 -4.12
CA PHE A 6 9.50 7.39 -4.38
C PHE A 6 9.33 6.12 -5.21
N LYS A 7 9.55 6.20 -6.51
CA LYS A 7 9.57 5.02 -7.40
C LYS A 7 10.87 4.24 -7.18
N SER A 8 10.78 2.92 -6.96
CA SER A 8 11.95 2.07 -6.66
C SER A 8 11.75 0.60 -7.01
N GLY A 9 12.88 -0.16 -6.95
CA GLY A 9 12.90 -1.57 -7.32
C GLY A 9 12.76 -1.83 -8.81
N LEU A 10 12.81 -3.11 -9.18
CA LEU A 10 12.72 -3.56 -10.58
C LEU A 10 11.35 -3.26 -11.21
N LEU A 11 10.29 -3.28 -10.40
CA LEU A 11 8.92 -3.07 -10.84
C LEU A 11 8.49 -1.60 -10.75
N GLN A 12 9.41 -0.69 -10.34
CA GLN A 12 9.15 0.74 -10.18
C GLN A 12 7.92 0.99 -9.28
N THR A 13 7.84 0.23 -8.17
CA THR A 13 6.75 0.36 -7.22
C THR A 13 6.74 1.74 -6.57
N ASN A 14 5.58 2.33 -6.45
CA ASN A 14 5.37 3.61 -5.80
C ASN A 14 5.33 3.44 -4.27
N THR A 15 6.32 4.00 -3.59
CA THR A 15 6.28 4.21 -2.15
C THR A 15 5.78 5.61 -1.87
N TYR A 16 4.80 5.75 -1.00
CA TYR A 16 4.24 7.05 -0.63
C TYR A 16 4.64 7.45 0.78
N LEU A 17 5.17 8.67 0.93
CA LEU A 17 5.33 9.34 2.21
C LEU A 17 4.24 10.43 2.29
N VAL A 18 3.25 10.20 3.13
CA VAL A 18 2.12 11.10 3.33
C VAL A 18 2.40 11.94 4.56
N ILE A 19 2.40 13.27 4.39
CA ILE A 19 2.85 14.23 5.41
C ILE A 19 1.71 15.16 5.80
N LYS A 20 1.54 15.33 7.09
CA LYS A 20 0.60 16.31 7.67
C LYS A 20 1.26 16.97 8.88
N GLU A 21 1.55 18.27 8.76
CA GLU A 21 2.33 19.00 9.78
C GLU A 21 3.72 18.36 9.96
N ASN A 22 4.09 17.99 11.18
CA ASN A 22 5.35 17.33 11.50
C ASN A 22 5.25 15.79 11.56
N ASN A 23 4.06 15.23 11.26
CA ASN A 23 3.82 13.79 11.26
C ASN A 23 3.82 13.24 9.84
N CYS A 24 4.21 11.98 9.69
CA CYS A 24 4.09 11.27 8.43
C CYS A 24 3.70 9.81 8.63
N ILE A 25 3.19 9.20 7.56
CA ILE A 25 3.00 7.76 7.39
C ILE A 25 3.67 7.34 6.09
N VAL A 26 4.15 6.10 6.03
CA VAL A 26 4.69 5.49 4.81
C VAL A 26 3.72 4.43 4.32
N ILE A 27 3.43 4.42 3.02
CA ILE A 27 2.61 3.40 2.38
C ILE A 27 3.50 2.65 1.38
N ASP A 28 3.51 1.32 1.47
CA ASP A 28 4.23 0.38 0.63
C ASP A 28 5.73 0.75 0.46
N PRO A 29 6.57 0.63 1.51
CA PRO A 29 8.00 0.95 1.45
C PRO A 29 8.77 -0.10 0.65
N ALA A 30 8.79 0.08 -0.66
CA ALA A 30 9.38 -0.80 -1.65
C ALA A 30 10.79 -0.38 -2.02
N PHE A 31 11.84 -1.07 -1.63
CA PHE A 31 13.24 -0.76 -2.02
C PHE A 31 13.59 0.74 -1.99
N ALA A 32 12.96 1.51 -1.09
CA ALA A 32 13.08 2.96 -1.01
C ALA A 32 13.64 3.43 0.34
N TYR A 33 14.19 2.53 1.14
CA TYR A 33 14.64 2.79 2.52
C TYR A 33 15.48 4.06 2.64
N ASP A 34 16.56 4.19 1.87
CA ASP A 34 17.47 5.33 1.97
C ASP A 34 16.76 6.65 1.60
N LYS A 35 15.94 6.64 0.54
CA LYS A 35 15.19 7.83 0.10
C LYS A 35 14.20 8.28 1.16
N ILE A 36 13.45 7.34 1.74
CA ILE A 36 12.44 7.60 2.79
C ILE A 36 13.12 8.17 4.03
N THR A 37 14.16 7.47 4.54
CA THR A 37 14.81 7.81 5.80
C THR A 37 15.56 9.13 5.71
N GLN A 38 16.26 9.39 4.60
CA GLN A 38 16.91 10.68 4.34
C GLN A 38 15.88 11.83 4.32
N TYR A 39 14.71 11.61 3.71
CA TYR A 39 13.67 12.65 3.66
C TYR A 39 13.09 12.90 5.06
N ILE A 40 12.71 11.85 5.79
CA ILE A 40 12.14 11.94 7.15
C ILE A 40 13.12 12.65 8.09
N ASP A 41 14.39 12.23 8.10
CA ASP A 41 15.41 12.77 9.00
C ASP A 41 15.74 14.23 8.66
N LYS A 42 15.91 14.55 7.37
CA LYS A 42 16.18 15.92 6.90
C LYS A 42 15.08 16.90 7.30
N HIS A 43 13.83 16.47 7.22
CA HIS A 43 12.67 17.32 7.55
C HIS A 43 12.20 17.18 9.00
N LYS A 44 12.89 16.35 9.81
CA LYS A 44 12.57 16.09 11.23
C LYS A 44 11.11 15.63 11.43
N LEU A 45 10.61 14.80 10.52
CA LEU A 45 9.27 14.28 10.58
C LEU A 45 9.18 13.12 11.58
N ARG A 46 8.03 12.97 12.21
CA ARG A 46 7.70 11.83 13.08
C ARG A 46 6.92 10.80 12.30
N LEU A 47 7.53 9.63 12.05
CA LEU A 47 6.84 8.52 11.40
C LEU A 47 5.89 7.83 12.40
N LEU A 48 4.61 7.80 12.08
CA LEU A 48 3.55 7.22 12.93
C LEU A 48 3.31 5.74 12.65
N GLY A 49 3.58 5.28 11.44
CA GLY A 49 3.38 3.91 11.03
C GLY A 49 3.66 3.66 9.55
N VAL A 50 3.80 2.38 9.24
CA VAL A 50 3.89 1.87 7.87
C VAL A 50 2.55 1.21 7.54
N LEU A 51 1.97 1.51 6.39
CA LEU A 51 0.74 0.90 5.89
C LEU A 51 1.09 0.03 4.68
N LEU A 52 0.60 -1.20 4.63
CA LEU A 52 0.79 -2.09 3.48
C LEU A 52 -0.56 -2.36 2.81
N THR A 53 -0.65 -2.03 1.53
CA THR A 53 -1.85 -2.29 0.72
C THR A 53 -2.08 -3.77 0.54
N HIS A 54 -1.01 -4.56 0.41
CA HIS A 54 -1.04 -6.02 0.29
C HIS A 54 0.34 -6.64 0.58
N GLY A 55 0.45 -7.96 0.47
CA GLY A 55 1.61 -8.72 0.92
C GLY A 55 2.66 -9.05 -0.13
N HIS A 56 2.64 -8.55 -1.37
CA HIS A 56 3.67 -8.85 -2.36
C HIS A 56 5.02 -8.19 -2.05
N PHE A 57 6.10 -8.88 -2.42
CA PHE A 57 7.47 -8.54 -2.03
C PHE A 57 7.90 -7.13 -2.41
N ASP A 58 7.44 -6.65 -3.53
CA ASP A 58 7.81 -5.33 -4.06
C ASP A 58 7.12 -4.17 -3.33
N HIS A 59 6.07 -4.44 -2.56
CA HIS A 59 5.42 -3.47 -1.67
C HIS A 59 5.96 -3.52 -0.24
N ILE A 60 6.47 -4.68 0.19
CA ILE A 60 6.88 -4.91 1.59
C ILE A 60 8.38 -4.87 1.82
N ALA A 61 9.19 -4.71 0.77
CA ALA A 61 10.63 -4.98 0.79
C ALA A 61 11.38 -4.32 1.95
N ASP A 62 11.13 -3.05 2.20
CA ASP A 62 11.80 -2.27 3.26
C ASP A 62 10.91 -2.01 4.49
N ALA A 63 9.71 -2.62 4.55
CA ALA A 63 8.76 -2.36 5.62
C ALA A 63 9.31 -2.68 7.01
N SER A 64 10.04 -3.79 7.11
CA SER A 64 10.65 -4.24 8.37
C SER A 64 11.71 -3.27 8.87
N GLU A 65 12.62 -2.86 8.00
CA GLU A 65 13.72 -1.96 8.30
C GLU A 65 13.23 -0.55 8.67
N VAL A 66 12.25 -0.01 7.92
CA VAL A 66 11.63 1.28 8.21
C VAL A 66 10.92 1.24 9.57
N SER A 67 10.10 0.21 9.81
CA SER A 67 9.40 0.01 11.09
C SER A 67 10.38 -0.07 12.27
N GLN A 68 11.47 -0.81 12.12
CA GLN A 68 12.50 -0.95 13.16
C GLN A 68 13.22 0.37 13.45
N ARG A 69 13.64 1.10 12.40
CA ARG A 69 14.35 2.36 12.54
C ARG A 69 13.57 3.40 13.34
N TYR A 70 12.28 3.53 13.05
CA TYR A 70 11.44 4.56 13.68
C TYR A 70 10.57 4.01 14.82
N ASN A 71 10.76 2.75 15.21
CA ASN A 71 10.01 2.09 16.29
C ASN A 71 8.48 2.26 16.14
N CYS A 72 7.98 2.03 14.93
CA CYS A 72 6.55 2.14 14.61
C CYS A 72 5.98 0.79 14.15
N LYS A 73 4.65 0.65 14.14
CA LYS A 73 3.97 -0.57 13.67
C LYS A 73 3.77 -0.56 12.16
N ILE A 74 3.67 -1.79 11.61
CA ILE A 74 3.25 -2.06 10.24
C ILE A 74 1.78 -2.49 10.30
N TYR A 75 0.91 -1.73 9.63
CA TYR A 75 -0.52 -1.98 9.57
C TYR A 75 -0.87 -2.64 8.24
N MET A 76 -1.55 -3.77 8.28
CA MET A 76 -1.93 -4.51 7.07
C MET A 76 -3.14 -5.41 7.31
N SER A 77 -3.74 -5.89 6.23
CA SER A 77 -4.82 -6.86 6.30
C SER A 77 -4.35 -8.19 6.89
N LYS A 78 -5.15 -8.76 7.81
CA LYS A 78 -4.92 -10.08 8.38
C LYS A 78 -4.94 -11.20 7.31
N LYS A 79 -5.62 -10.97 6.19
CA LYS A 79 -5.79 -11.95 5.12
C LYS A 79 -4.52 -12.19 4.29
N ASP A 80 -3.52 -11.28 4.35
CA ASP A 80 -2.23 -11.41 3.67
C ASP A 80 -1.06 -11.72 4.63
N LEU A 81 -1.34 -12.07 5.89
CA LEU A 81 -0.28 -12.41 6.85
C LEU A 81 0.56 -13.62 6.43
N ASP A 82 -0.04 -14.59 5.77
CA ASP A 82 0.69 -15.75 5.24
C ASP A 82 1.71 -15.33 4.17
N MET A 83 1.39 -14.35 3.33
CA MET A 83 2.31 -13.83 2.32
C MET A 83 3.52 -13.14 2.97
N VAL A 84 3.33 -12.30 3.97
CA VAL A 84 4.45 -11.58 4.58
C VAL A 84 5.33 -12.44 5.47
N PHE A 85 4.87 -13.65 5.81
CA PHE A 85 5.65 -14.63 6.56
C PHE A 85 6.33 -15.68 5.68
N ASP A 86 5.92 -15.83 4.41
CA ASP A 86 6.47 -16.83 3.49
C ASP A 86 6.90 -16.18 2.16
N SER A 87 8.21 -16.14 1.93
CA SER A 87 8.84 -15.59 0.73
C SER A 87 8.42 -16.28 -0.60
N ARG A 88 7.89 -17.49 -0.51
CA ARG A 88 7.35 -18.21 -1.69
C ARG A 88 5.98 -17.64 -2.08
N LEU A 89 5.16 -17.29 -1.09
CA LEU A 89 3.81 -16.78 -1.32
C LEU A 89 3.84 -15.31 -1.77
N ASN A 90 4.74 -14.49 -1.20
CA ASN A 90 4.88 -13.09 -1.62
C ASN A 90 5.68 -12.89 -2.91
N GLY A 91 6.27 -13.95 -3.44
CA GLY A 91 7.02 -13.93 -4.71
C GLY A 91 8.50 -13.58 -4.60
N SER A 92 9.02 -13.11 -3.45
CA SER A 92 10.43 -12.71 -3.34
C SER A 92 11.40 -13.85 -3.63
N LYS A 93 11.09 -15.08 -3.19
CA LYS A 93 11.91 -16.26 -3.48
C LYS A 93 11.97 -16.56 -4.98
N LYS A 94 10.84 -16.44 -5.67
CA LYS A 94 10.72 -16.73 -7.11
C LYS A 94 11.42 -15.68 -7.96
N TYR A 95 11.18 -14.41 -7.71
CA TYR A 95 11.62 -13.32 -8.60
C TYR A 95 12.99 -12.75 -8.22
N LEU A 96 13.34 -12.74 -6.93
CA LEU A 96 14.60 -12.15 -6.45
C LEU A 96 15.61 -13.19 -5.94
N ARG A 97 15.17 -14.45 -5.75
CA ARG A 97 15.95 -15.50 -5.06
C ARG A 97 16.35 -15.10 -3.64
N LYS A 98 15.56 -14.25 -3.01
CA LYS A 98 15.76 -13.73 -1.64
C LYS A 98 14.54 -14.07 -0.78
N ASP A 99 14.76 -14.12 0.52
CA ASP A 99 13.69 -14.27 1.50
C ASP A 99 13.38 -12.90 2.10
N ILE A 100 12.30 -12.25 1.62
CA ILE A 100 11.76 -11.02 2.19
C ILE A 100 10.58 -11.42 3.06
N THR A 101 10.67 -11.16 4.36
CA THR A 101 9.62 -11.47 5.34
C THR A 101 9.57 -10.39 6.42
N ILE A 102 8.43 -10.26 7.08
CA ILE A 102 8.24 -9.29 8.16
C ILE A 102 8.08 -10.01 9.49
N PRO A 103 8.85 -9.66 10.54
CA PRO A 103 8.68 -10.23 11.86
C PRO A 103 7.28 -9.94 12.44
N LYS A 104 6.61 -10.98 12.95
CA LYS A 104 5.25 -10.88 13.51
C LYS A 104 5.10 -9.77 14.56
N ALA A 105 6.13 -9.54 15.37
CA ALA A 105 6.11 -8.53 16.43
C ALA A 105 5.97 -7.09 15.91
N GLN A 106 6.33 -6.82 14.66
CA GLN A 106 6.20 -5.50 14.03
C GLN A 106 4.78 -5.22 13.52
N ILE A 107 3.96 -6.25 13.31
CA ILE A 107 2.67 -6.15 12.63
C ILE A 107 1.53 -5.84 13.60
N ALA A 108 0.67 -4.91 13.20
CA ALA A 108 -0.67 -4.67 13.74
C ALA A 108 -1.69 -4.96 12.63
N ALA A 109 -2.22 -6.18 12.63
CA ALA A 109 -3.13 -6.62 11.57
C ALA A 109 -4.58 -6.21 11.87
N PHE A 110 -5.29 -5.75 10.83
CA PHE A 110 -6.73 -5.49 10.87
C PHE A 110 -7.49 -6.56 10.06
N ASP A 111 -8.74 -6.84 10.45
CA ASP A 111 -9.59 -7.87 9.84
C ASP A 111 -10.96 -7.35 9.37
N ARG A 112 -11.17 -6.04 9.46
CA ARG A 112 -12.39 -5.35 9.04
C ARG A 112 -12.11 -3.94 8.55
N GLU A 113 -13.02 -3.39 7.79
CA GLU A 113 -13.01 -1.97 7.40
C GLU A 113 -13.21 -1.10 8.65
N ILE A 114 -12.32 -0.15 8.82
CA ILE A 114 -12.36 0.79 9.94
C ILE A 114 -11.75 2.13 9.52
N ILE A 115 -12.13 3.18 10.19
CA ILE A 115 -11.39 4.44 10.16
C ILE A 115 -10.34 4.38 11.27
N MET A 116 -9.10 4.15 10.87
CA MET A 116 -7.97 4.10 11.80
C MET A 116 -7.45 5.51 12.07
N ARG A 117 -7.29 5.84 13.34
CA ARG A 117 -6.65 7.10 13.74
C ARG A 117 -5.18 6.86 14.06
N LEU A 118 -4.30 7.56 13.34
CA LEU A 118 -2.88 7.66 13.64
C LEU A 118 -2.55 9.13 13.89
N ASP A 119 -2.61 9.55 15.16
CA ASP A 119 -2.46 10.94 15.60
C ASP A 119 -3.42 11.88 14.85
N ASN A 120 -2.90 12.76 13.97
CA ASN A 120 -3.70 13.69 13.15
C ASN A 120 -4.15 13.12 11.79
N PHE A 121 -3.85 11.84 11.48
CA PHE A 121 -4.38 11.15 10.32
C PHE A 121 -5.65 10.37 10.66
N LEU A 122 -6.63 10.47 9.79
CA LEU A 122 -7.78 9.56 9.70
C LEU A 122 -7.62 8.75 8.42
N VAL A 123 -7.32 7.47 8.56
CA VAL A 123 -7.12 6.55 7.45
C VAL A 123 -8.34 5.64 7.35
N ASP A 124 -9.10 5.80 6.30
CA ASP A 124 -10.23 4.91 6.00
C ASP A 124 -9.70 3.68 5.26
N ILE A 125 -9.82 2.52 5.87
CA ILE A 125 -9.34 1.24 5.35
C ILE A 125 -10.48 0.59 4.58
N MET A 126 -10.29 0.43 3.27
CA MET A 126 -11.26 -0.14 2.35
C MET A 126 -10.73 -1.49 1.86
N PHE A 127 -11.44 -2.59 2.11
CA PHE A 127 -11.03 -3.89 1.57
C PHE A 127 -11.35 -4.00 0.10
N THR A 128 -10.31 -4.29 -0.68
CA THR A 128 -10.37 -4.44 -2.14
C THR A 128 -9.67 -5.72 -2.59
N PRO A 129 -10.15 -6.92 -2.14
CA PRO A 129 -9.56 -8.17 -2.54
C PRO A 129 -9.67 -8.39 -4.06
N GLY A 130 -8.77 -9.21 -4.59
CA GLY A 130 -8.77 -9.59 -6.01
C GLY A 130 -7.37 -9.73 -6.57
N HIS A 131 -6.47 -8.76 -6.38
CA HIS A 131 -5.05 -8.92 -6.67
C HIS A 131 -4.39 -9.86 -5.63
N SER A 132 -4.69 -9.67 -4.35
CA SER A 132 -4.47 -10.63 -3.27
C SER A 132 -5.73 -10.76 -2.41
N ARG A 133 -5.76 -11.73 -1.49
CA ARG A 133 -6.89 -11.91 -0.56
C ARG A 133 -7.03 -10.75 0.41
N GLY A 134 -5.91 -10.13 0.79
CA GLY A 134 -5.83 -9.06 1.76
C GLY A 134 -5.63 -7.68 1.16
N SER A 135 -5.67 -7.53 -0.17
CA SER A 135 -5.59 -6.23 -0.82
C SER A 135 -6.57 -5.25 -0.20
N CYS A 136 -6.09 -4.05 0.09
CA CYS A 136 -6.89 -2.96 0.62
C CYS A 136 -6.39 -1.62 0.08
N CYS A 137 -7.29 -0.65 0.03
CA CYS A 137 -6.98 0.73 -0.28
C CYS A 137 -7.02 1.56 1.02
N PHE A 138 -6.19 2.59 1.08
CA PHE A 138 -6.18 3.56 2.18
C PHE A 138 -6.68 4.90 1.67
N ARG A 139 -7.83 5.38 2.15
CA ARG A 139 -8.32 6.71 1.82
C ARG A 139 -7.98 7.68 2.93
N ILE A 140 -7.40 8.83 2.57
CA ILE A 140 -7.03 9.92 3.49
C ILE A 140 -7.50 11.23 2.88
N GLY A 141 -8.61 11.77 3.39
CA GLY A 141 -9.26 12.94 2.77
C GLY A 141 -9.82 12.62 1.38
N ASN A 142 -9.35 13.32 0.35
CA ASN A 142 -9.76 13.10 -1.05
C ASN A 142 -8.74 12.27 -1.86
N GLU A 143 -7.74 11.69 -1.22
CA GLU A 143 -6.74 10.82 -1.83
C GLU A 143 -6.98 9.36 -1.45
N VAL A 144 -6.83 8.43 -2.41
CA VAL A 144 -6.90 7.00 -2.20
C VAL A 144 -5.65 6.30 -2.73
N PHE A 145 -4.98 5.55 -1.87
CA PHE A 145 -3.80 4.73 -2.18
C PHE A 145 -4.28 3.32 -2.47
N THR A 146 -4.26 2.92 -3.72
CA THR A 146 -4.96 1.72 -4.21
C THR A 146 -4.08 0.47 -4.26
N GLY A 147 -2.75 0.62 -4.05
CA GLY A 147 -1.85 -0.49 -4.31
C GLY A 147 -2.10 -1.06 -5.70
N ASP A 148 -2.25 -2.37 -5.79
CA ASP A 148 -2.47 -3.07 -7.05
C ASP A 148 -3.96 -3.38 -7.32
N THR A 149 -4.87 -2.59 -6.74
CA THR A 149 -6.30 -2.71 -7.06
C THR A 149 -6.65 -1.96 -8.34
N LEU A 150 -6.22 -0.70 -8.46
CA LEU A 150 -6.53 0.17 -9.61
C LEU A 150 -5.30 1.00 -9.97
N PHE A 151 -4.96 1.06 -11.25
CA PHE A 151 -3.88 1.87 -11.82
C PHE A 151 -4.44 2.92 -12.79
N GLU A 152 -3.59 3.81 -13.27
CA GLU A 152 -3.89 4.55 -14.47
C GLU A 152 -3.99 3.56 -15.64
N ASP A 153 -5.17 3.50 -16.26
CA ASP A 153 -5.48 2.62 -17.41
C ASP A 153 -5.21 1.12 -17.13
N GLY A 154 -5.54 0.64 -15.91
CA GLY A 154 -5.34 -0.76 -15.58
C GLY A 154 -5.69 -1.15 -14.14
N PHE A 155 -5.44 -2.41 -13.85
CA PHE A 155 -5.59 -2.99 -12.53
C PHE A 155 -4.58 -4.13 -12.32
N GLY A 156 -4.36 -4.52 -11.07
CA GLY A 156 -3.41 -5.58 -10.71
C GLY A 156 -3.77 -6.93 -11.30
N ARG A 157 -2.73 -7.71 -11.63
CA ARG A 157 -2.89 -9.09 -12.10
C ARG A 157 -3.51 -9.98 -11.02
N ILE A 158 -4.19 -11.05 -11.45
CA ILE A 158 -4.92 -11.95 -10.57
C ILE A 158 -4.43 -13.40 -10.60
N ASP A 159 -3.34 -13.66 -11.33
CA ASP A 159 -2.77 -15.01 -11.51
C ASP A 159 -1.68 -15.37 -10.49
N LEU A 160 -1.51 -14.52 -9.45
CA LEU A 160 -0.62 -14.77 -8.32
C LEU A 160 -1.37 -15.40 -7.14
N TYR A 161 -0.63 -15.72 -6.07
CA TYR A 161 -1.21 -16.33 -4.88
C TYR A 161 -2.33 -15.48 -4.28
N GLY A 162 -3.51 -16.06 -4.17
CA GLY A 162 -4.69 -15.40 -3.59
C GLY A 162 -5.46 -14.50 -4.56
N GLY A 163 -5.08 -14.46 -5.84
CA GLY A 163 -5.78 -13.67 -6.85
C GLY A 163 -7.16 -14.22 -7.22
N SER A 164 -8.12 -13.34 -7.53
CA SER A 164 -9.51 -13.64 -7.85
C SER A 164 -10.11 -12.56 -8.74
N GLN A 165 -10.52 -12.92 -9.96
CA GLN A 165 -11.19 -12.00 -10.87
C GLN A 165 -12.52 -11.51 -10.31
N GLU A 166 -13.32 -12.43 -9.77
CA GLU A 166 -14.63 -12.10 -9.19
C GLU A 166 -14.54 -11.08 -8.07
N ASP A 167 -13.53 -11.24 -7.20
CA ASP A 167 -13.31 -10.29 -6.09
C ASP A 167 -12.79 -8.96 -6.61
N LEU A 168 -11.90 -8.96 -7.62
CA LEU A 168 -11.38 -7.73 -8.22
C LEU A 168 -12.50 -6.91 -8.88
N ASP A 169 -13.42 -7.56 -9.59
CA ASP A 169 -14.57 -6.90 -10.23
C ASP A 169 -15.48 -6.20 -9.18
N LYS A 170 -15.68 -6.86 -8.02
CA LYS A 170 -16.42 -6.26 -6.90
C LYS A 170 -15.67 -5.07 -6.29
N SER A 171 -14.37 -5.22 -6.11
CA SER A 171 -13.48 -4.19 -5.57
C SER A 171 -13.40 -2.97 -6.46
N LEU A 172 -13.30 -3.14 -7.78
CA LEU A 172 -13.33 -2.04 -8.74
C LEU A 172 -14.66 -1.28 -8.70
N LYS A 173 -15.81 -2.00 -8.65
CA LYS A 173 -17.12 -1.34 -8.46
C LYS A 173 -17.19 -0.54 -7.17
N TYR A 174 -16.61 -1.05 -6.10
CA TYR A 174 -16.55 -0.35 -4.81
C TYR A 174 -15.68 0.92 -4.91
N ILE A 175 -14.49 0.84 -5.46
CA ILE A 175 -13.60 1.99 -5.65
C ILE A 175 -14.26 3.02 -6.60
N PHE A 176 -14.90 2.59 -7.67
CA PHE A 176 -15.63 3.49 -8.58
C PHE A 176 -16.89 4.12 -7.97
N SER A 177 -17.31 3.75 -6.76
CA SER A 177 -18.36 4.47 -6.03
C SER A 177 -17.86 5.76 -5.36
N LEU A 178 -16.55 5.97 -5.27
CA LEU A 178 -15.96 7.20 -4.75
C LEU A 178 -16.23 8.39 -5.68
N ASN A 179 -16.03 9.62 -5.18
CA ASN A 179 -16.21 10.83 -5.97
C ASN A 179 -15.26 10.87 -7.18
N ASN A 180 -15.71 11.48 -8.28
CA ASN A 180 -14.90 11.57 -9.51
C ASN A 180 -13.58 12.33 -9.33
N ASP A 181 -13.54 13.30 -8.46
CA ASP A 181 -12.36 14.14 -8.15
C ASP A 181 -11.42 13.50 -7.12
N THR A 182 -11.74 12.27 -6.63
CA THR A 182 -10.83 11.54 -5.75
C THR A 182 -9.56 11.18 -6.51
N ILE A 183 -8.41 11.60 -5.98
CA ILE A 183 -7.08 11.31 -6.55
C ILE A 183 -6.70 9.88 -6.20
N VAL A 184 -6.26 9.12 -7.20
CA VAL A 184 -5.81 7.74 -7.09
C VAL A 184 -4.29 7.70 -7.12
N PHE A 185 -3.69 7.14 -6.08
CA PHE A 185 -2.26 6.87 -5.97
C PHE A 185 -2.02 5.36 -6.05
N PRO A 186 -1.66 4.82 -7.23
CA PRO A 186 -1.54 3.38 -7.45
C PRO A 186 -0.22 2.79 -6.97
N GLY A 187 -0.14 1.46 -6.86
CA GLY A 187 1.12 0.76 -6.58
C GLY A 187 2.17 0.92 -7.68
N HIS A 188 1.75 1.08 -8.93
CA HIS A 188 2.60 1.26 -10.10
C HIS A 188 2.03 2.29 -11.06
N GLY A 189 2.91 2.90 -11.88
CA GLY A 189 2.50 3.91 -12.86
C GLY A 189 2.36 5.31 -12.27
N ASP A 190 1.55 6.13 -12.91
CA ASP A 190 1.29 7.50 -12.51
C ASP A 190 -0.03 7.64 -11.76
N ASP A 191 -0.23 8.75 -11.09
CA ASP A 191 -1.49 9.07 -10.40
C ASP A 191 -2.59 9.43 -11.42
N THR A 192 -3.83 9.16 -11.04
CA THR A 192 -5.02 9.41 -11.86
C THR A 192 -6.18 9.87 -10.96
N THR A 193 -7.40 9.87 -11.45
CA THR A 193 -8.61 10.13 -10.67
C THR A 193 -9.67 9.05 -10.88
N ILE A 194 -10.54 8.88 -9.91
CA ILE A 194 -11.68 7.97 -10.04
C ILE A 194 -12.52 8.31 -11.28
N GLY A 195 -12.67 9.60 -11.59
CA GLY A 195 -13.46 10.04 -12.74
C GLY A 195 -12.84 9.65 -14.08
N GLU A 196 -11.51 9.72 -14.22
CA GLU A 196 -10.83 9.31 -15.45
C GLU A 196 -10.91 7.79 -15.64
N GLU A 197 -10.63 7.02 -14.59
CA GLU A 197 -10.69 5.55 -14.70
C GLU A 197 -12.12 5.04 -14.88
N ARG A 198 -13.10 5.64 -14.23
CA ARG A 198 -14.50 5.26 -14.42
C ARG A 198 -14.94 5.37 -15.88
N LYS A 199 -14.53 6.41 -16.60
CA LYS A 199 -14.86 6.58 -18.04
C LYS A 199 -14.28 5.48 -18.93
N ARG A 200 -13.17 4.85 -18.49
CA ARG A 200 -12.51 3.78 -19.25
C ARG A 200 -13.19 2.42 -19.05
N TYR A 201 -13.82 2.20 -17.90
CA TYR A 201 -14.33 0.89 -17.48
C TYR A 201 -15.85 0.80 -17.36
N ILE A 202 -16.56 1.91 -17.37
CA ILE A 202 -18.02 2.01 -17.26
C ILE A 202 -18.56 2.97 -18.31
#